data_1defb307488a827077b7d604b04b1556
#
_entry.id   1defb307488a827077b7d604b04b1556
#
_cell.length_a   1.000
_cell.length_b   1.000
_cell.length_c   1.000
_cell.angle_alpha   90.00
_cell.angle_beta   90.00
_cell.angle_gamma   90.00
#
_symmetry.space_group_name_H-M   'P 1'
#
loop_
_entity.id
_entity.type
_entity.pdbx_description
1 polymer ?
#
loop_
_entity_poly.entity_id
_entity_poly.type
_entity_poly.pdbx_seq_one_letter_code
_entity_poly.pdbx_strand_id
1 'polypeptide(L)'
;NLIKDFGDKASHYNSEVNVTVEQALQAVNEAINLYLLIILDELKKRDLFYHYDRATLISVLLPAMRVKIYSELIDFSSKEIHLELLWKWSLACLKDGNINKARRKLQSLKKNGIISEAILNEYDAKLKIINTAKENDELPIPVNREDFARNLQDLLNGGRISPESRQKNNRLISILLSMAKNIEPSSMKHYKGMLEY
;
A
#
# COMPACT_ATOMS: atom_id res chain seq x y z
N ASN A 1 9.66 -21.57 8.03
CA ASN A 1 9.64 -20.11 8.03
C ASN A 1 10.66 -19.62 7.02
N LEU A 2 10.19 -19.23 5.81
CA LEU A 2 11.01 -18.97 4.63
C LEU A 2 12.16 -17.97 4.90
N ILE A 3 11.88 -16.89 5.63
CA ILE A 3 12.88 -15.85 5.96
C ILE A 3 13.99 -16.43 6.84
N LYS A 4 13.64 -17.28 7.83
CA LYS A 4 14.60 -17.93 8.70
C LYS A 4 15.44 -18.94 7.90
N ASP A 5 14.79 -19.77 7.09
CA ASP A 5 15.46 -20.81 6.31
C ASP A 5 16.44 -20.21 5.27
N PHE A 6 16.10 -19.06 4.70
CA PHE A 6 17.02 -18.33 3.81
C PHE A 6 18.09 -17.55 4.55
N GLY A 7 17.78 -16.97 5.71
CA GLY A 7 18.77 -16.30 6.55
C GLY A 7 19.82 -17.28 7.08
N ASP A 8 19.39 -18.47 7.52
CA ASP A 8 20.29 -19.52 7.99
C ASP A 8 21.16 -20.08 6.84
N LYS A 9 20.59 -20.25 5.63
CA LYS A 9 21.34 -20.69 4.44
C LYS A 9 22.33 -19.65 3.93
N ALA A 10 21.98 -18.36 4.01
CA ALA A 10 22.85 -17.26 3.58
C ALA A 10 23.99 -16.99 4.58
N SER A 11 23.79 -17.26 5.89
CA SER A 11 24.79 -17.06 6.93
C SER A 11 25.80 -18.21 7.02
N HIS A 12 25.39 -19.42 6.64
CA HIS A 12 26.30 -20.56 6.50
C HIS A 12 26.77 -20.64 5.04
N TYR A 13 27.95 -20.07 4.78
CA TYR A 13 28.60 -20.06 3.47
C TYR A 13 28.82 -21.51 2.97
N ASN A 14 27.78 -22.08 2.43
CA ASN A 14 27.84 -23.41 1.82
C ASN A 14 27.75 -23.19 0.30
N SER A 15 28.83 -23.43 -0.42
CA SER A 15 28.97 -23.25 -1.87
C SER A 15 27.97 -24.05 -2.73
N GLU A 16 27.09 -24.83 -2.11
CA GLU A 16 26.13 -25.71 -2.77
C GLU A 16 24.68 -25.15 -2.80
N VAL A 17 24.40 -24.02 -2.16
CA VAL A 17 23.04 -23.46 -2.13
C VAL A 17 22.88 -22.39 -3.22
N ASN A 18 22.51 -22.82 -4.42
CA ASN A 18 22.07 -21.90 -5.47
C ASN A 18 20.67 -21.37 -5.14
N VAL A 19 20.60 -20.14 -4.61
CA VAL A 19 19.34 -19.42 -4.45
C VAL A 19 18.92 -18.89 -5.83
N THR A 20 17.76 -19.32 -6.33
CA THR A 20 17.23 -18.78 -7.57
C THR A 20 16.75 -17.32 -7.41
N VAL A 21 16.68 -16.59 -8.52
CA VAL A 21 16.16 -15.21 -8.52
C VAL A 21 14.72 -15.17 -7.96
N GLU A 22 13.90 -16.18 -8.31
CA GLU A 22 12.52 -16.29 -7.82
C GLU A 22 12.47 -16.46 -6.30
N GLN A 23 13.35 -17.29 -5.74
CA GLN A 23 13.44 -17.50 -4.29
C GLN A 23 13.88 -16.22 -3.57
N ALA A 24 14.85 -15.51 -4.13
CA ALA A 24 15.30 -14.24 -3.59
C ALA A 24 14.17 -13.19 -3.61
N LEU A 25 13.45 -13.06 -4.74
CA LEU A 25 12.30 -12.16 -4.86
C LEU A 25 11.17 -12.54 -3.90
N GLN A 26 10.90 -13.82 -3.71
CA GLN A 26 9.90 -14.28 -2.74
C GLN A 26 10.29 -13.90 -1.32
N ALA A 27 11.53 -14.11 -0.90
CA ALA A 27 12.00 -13.73 0.44
C ALA A 27 11.87 -12.22 0.68
N VAL A 28 12.16 -11.42 -0.34
CA VAL A 28 11.99 -9.96 -0.27
C VAL A 28 10.53 -9.56 -0.16
N ASN A 29 9.64 -10.16 -0.96
CA ASN A 29 8.20 -9.91 -0.88
C ASN A 29 7.65 -10.26 0.51
N GLU A 30 8.14 -11.36 1.13
CA GLU A 30 7.77 -11.72 2.49
C GLU A 30 8.27 -10.71 3.52
N ALA A 31 9.49 -10.18 3.36
CA ALA A 31 10.00 -9.12 4.22
C ALA A 31 9.16 -7.83 4.12
N ILE A 32 8.77 -7.44 2.90
CA ILE A 32 7.86 -6.31 2.68
C ILE A 32 6.49 -6.59 3.31
N ASN A 33 5.94 -7.79 3.12
CA ASN A 33 4.67 -8.20 3.72
C ASN A 33 4.70 -8.10 5.24
N LEU A 34 5.81 -8.46 5.88
CA LEU A 34 5.96 -8.29 7.33
C LEU A 34 5.82 -6.83 7.76
N TYR A 35 6.47 -5.89 7.05
CA TYR A 35 6.28 -4.46 7.30
C TYR A 35 4.81 -4.04 7.14
N LEU A 36 4.14 -4.51 6.09
CA LEU A 36 2.73 -4.19 5.85
C LEU A 36 1.82 -4.74 6.95
N LEU A 37 2.10 -5.93 7.48
CA LEU A 37 1.37 -6.49 8.63
C LEU A 37 1.56 -5.66 9.90
N ILE A 38 2.78 -5.18 10.16
CA ILE A 38 3.05 -4.29 11.30
C ILE A 38 2.32 -2.94 11.14
N ILE A 39 2.32 -2.39 9.92
CA ILE A 39 1.55 -1.17 9.59
C ILE A 39 0.06 -1.41 9.82
N LEU A 40 -0.49 -2.53 9.34
CA LEU A 40 -1.89 -2.89 9.51
C LEU A 40 -2.28 -3.03 10.98
N ASP A 41 -1.45 -3.69 11.80
CA ASP A 41 -1.66 -3.80 13.24
C ASP A 41 -1.71 -2.42 13.91
N GLU A 42 -0.80 -1.52 13.53
CA GLU A 42 -0.81 -0.15 14.05
C GLU A 42 -2.03 0.64 13.59
N LEU A 43 -2.48 0.45 12.36
CA LEU A 43 -3.68 1.11 11.83
C LEU A 43 -4.96 0.59 12.47
N LYS A 44 -5.06 -0.71 12.75
CA LYS A 44 -6.22 -1.34 13.41
C LYS A 44 -6.38 -0.92 14.87
N LYS A 45 -5.28 -0.63 15.57
CA LYS A 45 -5.31 -0.17 16.98
C LYS A 45 -5.94 1.21 17.16
N ARG A 46 -5.89 2.02 16.12
CA ARG A 46 -6.40 3.39 16.16
C ARG A 46 -7.08 3.64 14.83
N ASP A 47 -8.34 3.92 14.85
CA ASP A 47 -9.16 4.06 13.66
C ASP A 47 -8.48 4.94 12.58
N LEU A 48 -8.14 4.34 11.43
CA LEU A 48 -7.45 4.99 10.32
C LEU A 48 -8.23 6.22 9.80
N PHE A 49 -9.57 6.12 9.83
CA PHE A 49 -10.44 7.07 9.14
C PHE A 49 -10.62 8.39 9.86
N TYR A 50 -10.49 8.40 11.16
CA TYR A 50 -10.62 9.62 11.96
C TYR A 50 -9.35 10.47 11.99
N HIS A 51 -8.28 10.03 11.28
CA HIS A 51 -7.01 10.75 11.26
C HIS A 51 -6.48 10.91 9.84
N TYR A 52 -6.81 12.05 9.22
CA TYR A 52 -6.30 12.48 7.90
C TYR A 52 -4.79 12.24 7.75
N ASP A 53 -4.00 12.50 8.79
CA ASP A 53 -2.55 12.36 8.78
C ASP A 53 -2.08 10.91 8.58
N ARG A 54 -2.84 9.90 9.04
CA ARG A 54 -2.50 8.49 8.81
C ARG A 54 -2.70 8.09 7.36
N ALA A 55 -3.80 8.52 6.77
CA ALA A 55 -4.05 8.31 5.34
C ALA A 55 -2.97 8.99 4.51
N THR A 56 -2.50 10.16 4.94
CA THR A 56 -1.41 10.90 4.29
C THR A 56 -0.08 10.15 4.44
N LEU A 57 0.24 9.62 5.62
CA LEU A 57 1.42 8.78 5.84
C LEU A 57 1.40 7.51 4.97
N ILE A 58 0.26 6.83 4.86
CA ILE A 58 0.12 5.66 3.99
C ILE A 58 0.23 6.02 2.50
N SER A 59 -0.10 7.27 2.12
CA SER A 59 -0.05 7.70 0.72
C SER A 59 1.36 7.73 0.12
N VAL A 60 2.42 7.74 0.93
CA VAL A 60 3.81 7.70 0.47
C VAL A 60 4.24 6.32 -0.03
N LEU A 61 3.55 5.26 0.40
CA LEU A 61 3.84 3.88 -0.02
C LEU A 61 3.55 3.67 -1.52
N LEU A 62 4.18 2.67 -2.11
CA LEU A 62 3.91 2.25 -3.47
C LEU A 62 2.44 1.84 -3.65
N PRO A 63 1.84 2.06 -4.83
CA PRO A 63 0.42 1.72 -5.06
C PRO A 63 0.04 0.29 -4.69
N ALA A 64 0.83 -0.71 -5.08
CA ALA A 64 0.59 -2.12 -4.75
C ALA A 64 0.50 -2.37 -3.23
N MET A 65 1.39 -1.74 -2.44
CA MET A 65 1.38 -1.84 -0.98
C MET A 65 0.12 -1.21 -0.39
N ARG A 66 -0.31 -0.06 -0.92
CA ARG A 66 -1.56 0.60 -0.51
C ARG A 66 -2.79 -0.25 -0.83
N VAL A 67 -2.82 -0.88 -2.02
CA VAL A 67 -3.89 -1.80 -2.38
C VAL A 67 -4.01 -2.91 -1.34
N LYS A 68 -2.87 -3.52 -0.94
CA LYS A 68 -2.88 -4.57 0.09
C LYS A 68 -3.39 -4.05 1.43
N ILE A 69 -2.83 -2.95 1.95
CA ILE A 69 -3.24 -2.37 3.23
C ILE A 69 -4.74 -2.05 3.23
N TYR A 70 -5.22 -1.36 2.20
CA TYR A 70 -6.64 -0.97 2.14
C TYR A 70 -7.56 -2.18 1.94
N SER A 71 -7.15 -3.21 1.20
CA SER A 71 -7.92 -4.45 1.07
C SER A 71 -8.14 -5.14 2.42
N GLU A 72 -7.10 -5.21 3.23
CA GLU A 72 -7.14 -5.82 4.57
C GLU A 72 -7.95 -4.99 5.60
N LEU A 73 -8.06 -3.68 5.37
CA LEU A 73 -8.86 -2.80 6.22
C LEU A 73 -10.34 -2.77 5.81
N ILE A 74 -10.64 -3.14 4.57
CA ILE A 74 -12.01 -3.17 4.07
C ILE A 74 -12.59 -4.56 4.28
N ASP A 75 -13.62 -4.66 5.10
CA ASP A 75 -14.50 -5.82 5.11
C ASP A 75 -15.57 -5.66 4.03
N PHE A 76 -15.31 -6.22 2.86
CA PHE A 76 -16.24 -6.18 1.74
C PHE A 76 -17.50 -7.05 1.97
N SER A 77 -17.54 -7.86 3.02
CA SER A 77 -18.70 -8.65 3.39
C SER A 77 -19.63 -7.92 4.38
N SER A 78 -19.16 -6.86 5.00
CA SER A 78 -19.97 -6.07 5.93
C SER A 78 -21.05 -5.26 5.20
N LYS A 79 -22.17 -5.02 5.87
CA LYS A 79 -23.26 -4.20 5.33
C LYS A 79 -22.92 -2.70 5.30
N GLU A 80 -21.96 -2.28 6.12
CA GLU A 80 -21.51 -0.91 6.19
C GLU A 80 -20.05 -0.84 5.73
N ILE A 81 -19.85 -0.33 4.52
CA ILE A 81 -18.52 -0.09 3.99
C ILE A 81 -18.14 1.38 4.17
N HIS A 82 -16.92 1.63 4.63
CA HIS A 82 -16.43 2.99 4.76
C HIS A 82 -16.08 3.57 3.38
N LEU A 83 -16.90 4.52 2.88
CA LEU A 83 -16.81 5.04 1.52
C LEU A 83 -15.44 5.69 1.21
N GLU A 84 -14.88 6.44 2.17
CA GLU A 84 -13.55 7.05 1.95
C GLU A 84 -12.46 5.99 1.77
N LEU A 85 -12.53 4.88 2.52
CA LEU A 85 -11.58 3.78 2.36
C LEU A 85 -11.74 3.10 1.00
N LEU A 86 -12.97 2.85 0.61
CA LEU A 86 -13.28 2.28 -0.70
C LEU A 86 -12.75 3.18 -1.82
N TRP A 87 -12.89 4.50 -1.68
CA TRP A 87 -12.33 5.47 -2.62
C TRP A 87 -10.80 5.39 -2.66
N LYS A 88 -10.12 5.42 -1.50
CA LYS A 88 -8.64 5.33 -1.43
C LYS A 88 -8.11 4.01 -1.97
N TRP A 89 -8.82 2.92 -1.73
CA TRP A 89 -8.50 1.62 -2.32
C TRP A 89 -8.65 1.64 -3.85
N SER A 90 -9.75 2.19 -4.36
CA SER A 90 -10.00 2.29 -5.81
C SER A 90 -8.93 3.14 -6.51
N LEU A 91 -8.54 4.25 -5.89
CA LEU A 91 -7.46 5.11 -6.36
C LEU A 91 -6.09 4.41 -6.32
N ALA A 92 -5.82 3.61 -5.30
CA ALA A 92 -4.60 2.81 -5.22
C ALA A 92 -4.55 1.76 -6.34
N CYS A 93 -5.67 1.06 -6.61
CA CYS A 93 -5.78 0.13 -7.74
C CYS A 93 -5.52 0.81 -9.09
N LEU A 94 -6.07 2.01 -9.32
CA LEU A 94 -5.81 2.78 -10.54
C LEU A 94 -4.33 3.11 -10.68
N LYS A 95 -3.71 3.64 -9.62
CA LYS A 95 -2.29 4.00 -9.62
C LYS A 95 -1.37 2.79 -9.81
N ASP A 96 -1.80 1.62 -9.34
CA ASP A 96 -1.11 0.32 -9.53
C ASP A 96 -1.31 -0.27 -10.94
N GLY A 97 -2.05 0.38 -11.82
CA GLY A 97 -2.35 -0.11 -13.17
C GLY A 97 -3.58 -1.02 -13.26
N ASN A 98 -4.27 -1.26 -12.15
CA ASN A 98 -5.38 -2.22 -12.04
C ASN A 98 -6.76 -1.56 -11.93
N ILE A 99 -7.04 -0.51 -12.73
CA ILE A 99 -8.32 0.21 -12.71
C ILE A 99 -9.53 -0.72 -12.90
N ASN A 100 -9.39 -1.75 -13.73
CA ASN A 100 -10.47 -2.71 -13.99
C ASN A 100 -10.82 -3.55 -12.73
N LYS A 101 -9.86 -3.78 -11.83
CA LYS A 101 -10.11 -4.40 -10.53
C LYS A 101 -11.02 -3.52 -9.68
N ALA A 102 -10.69 -2.22 -9.61
CA ALA A 102 -11.52 -1.25 -8.89
C ALA A 102 -12.95 -1.20 -9.44
N ARG A 103 -13.11 -1.05 -10.75
CA ARG A 103 -14.43 -0.99 -11.41
C ARG A 103 -15.26 -2.24 -11.17
N ARG A 104 -14.69 -3.43 -11.36
CA ARG A 104 -15.39 -4.70 -11.10
C ARG A 104 -15.89 -4.79 -9.67
N LYS A 105 -15.09 -4.38 -8.68
CA LYS A 105 -15.47 -4.41 -7.27
C LYS A 105 -16.58 -3.40 -6.97
N LEU A 106 -16.47 -2.18 -7.46
CA LEU A 106 -17.52 -1.15 -7.32
C LEU A 106 -18.86 -1.63 -7.90
N GLN A 107 -18.85 -2.22 -9.10
CA GLN A 107 -20.04 -2.81 -9.73
C GLN A 107 -20.63 -3.96 -8.89
N SER A 108 -19.77 -4.82 -8.34
CA SER A 108 -20.21 -5.91 -7.45
C SER A 108 -20.87 -5.35 -6.17
N LEU A 109 -20.28 -4.35 -5.54
CA LEU A 109 -20.83 -3.70 -4.35
C LEU A 109 -22.18 -3.04 -4.62
N LYS A 110 -22.33 -2.39 -5.78
CA LYS A 110 -23.61 -1.83 -6.22
C LYS A 110 -24.64 -2.92 -6.45
N LYS A 111 -24.27 -3.99 -7.15
CA LYS A 111 -25.17 -5.14 -7.39
C LYS A 111 -25.69 -5.76 -6.09
N ASN A 112 -24.86 -5.79 -5.06
CA ASN A 112 -25.20 -6.33 -3.74
C ASN A 112 -25.90 -5.28 -2.83
N GLY A 113 -26.21 -4.08 -3.33
CA GLY A 113 -26.89 -3.04 -2.57
C GLY A 113 -26.03 -2.38 -1.47
N ILE A 114 -24.71 -2.60 -1.48
CA ILE A 114 -23.78 -2.03 -0.47
C ILE A 114 -23.48 -0.56 -0.76
N ILE A 115 -23.39 -0.20 -2.04
CA ILE A 115 -23.25 1.20 -2.48
C ILE A 115 -24.40 1.57 -3.44
N SER A 116 -24.75 2.86 -3.47
CA SER A 116 -25.77 3.36 -4.38
C SER A 116 -25.22 3.54 -5.82
N GLU A 117 -26.12 3.65 -6.79
CA GLU A 117 -25.78 4.01 -8.17
C GLU A 117 -25.06 5.38 -8.22
N ALA A 118 -25.49 6.34 -7.40
CA ALA A 118 -24.87 7.66 -7.33
C ALA A 118 -23.40 7.59 -6.92
N ILE A 119 -23.07 6.77 -5.92
CA ILE A 119 -21.67 6.55 -5.46
C ILE A 119 -20.85 5.88 -6.56
N LEU A 120 -21.41 4.85 -7.23
CA LEU A 120 -20.73 4.16 -8.33
C LEU A 120 -20.37 5.15 -9.45
N ASN A 121 -21.33 5.96 -9.88
CA ASN A 121 -21.16 6.93 -10.95
C ASN A 121 -20.17 8.04 -10.58
N GLU A 122 -20.22 8.53 -9.34
CA GLU A 122 -19.27 9.50 -8.81
C GLU A 122 -17.84 8.97 -8.84
N TYR A 123 -17.63 7.72 -8.35
CA TYR A 123 -16.29 7.13 -8.29
C TYR A 123 -15.76 6.78 -9.68
N ASP A 124 -16.61 6.26 -10.58
CA ASP A 124 -16.17 5.97 -11.96
C ASP A 124 -15.79 7.25 -12.72
N ALA A 125 -16.55 8.34 -12.57
CA ALA A 125 -16.22 9.63 -13.14
C ALA A 125 -14.89 10.19 -12.61
N LYS A 126 -14.67 10.15 -11.30
CA LYS A 126 -13.40 10.57 -10.67
C LYS A 126 -12.22 9.69 -11.12
N LEU A 127 -12.40 8.37 -11.17
CA LEU A 127 -11.37 7.44 -11.63
C LEU A 127 -11.01 7.69 -13.09
N LYS A 128 -11.98 8.03 -13.94
CA LYS A 128 -11.73 8.35 -15.35
C LYS A 128 -10.85 9.58 -15.50
N ILE A 129 -11.16 10.67 -14.77
CA ILE A 129 -10.35 11.91 -14.79
C ILE A 129 -8.91 11.62 -14.32
N ILE A 130 -8.75 10.91 -13.21
CA ILE A 130 -7.43 10.62 -12.65
C ILE A 130 -6.65 9.65 -13.55
N ASN A 131 -7.34 8.71 -14.21
CA ASN A 131 -6.68 7.81 -15.17
C ASN A 131 -6.13 8.58 -16.37
N THR A 132 -6.86 9.57 -16.90
CA THR A 132 -6.35 10.44 -17.96
C THR A 132 -5.11 11.20 -17.52
N ALA A 133 -5.12 11.77 -16.30
CA ALA A 133 -3.94 12.46 -15.76
C ALA A 133 -2.74 11.50 -15.56
N LYS A 134 -3.01 10.23 -15.20
CA LYS A 134 -1.97 9.19 -15.12
C LYS A 134 -1.38 8.86 -16.50
N GLU A 135 -2.24 8.71 -17.50
CA GLU A 135 -1.82 8.41 -18.89
C GLU A 135 -0.99 9.55 -19.49
N ASN A 136 -1.19 10.78 -19.03
CA ASN A 136 -0.43 11.97 -19.41
C ASN A 136 0.83 12.23 -18.56
N ASP A 137 1.21 11.30 -17.66
CA ASP A 137 2.32 11.46 -16.71
C ASP A 137 2.19 12.69 -15.77
N GLU A 138 0.98 13.17 -15.55
CA GLU A 138 0.71 14.35 -14.69
C GLU A 138 0.64 13.99 -13.18
N LEU A 139 0.63 12.68 -12.85
CA LEU A 139 0.51 12.21 -11.47
C LEU A 139 1.86 11.72 -10.92
N PRO A 140 2.35 12.29 -9.81
CA PRO A 140 3.53 11.77 -9.13
C PRO A 140 3.19 10.45 -8.43
N ILE A 141 3.49 9.33 -9.07
CA ILE A 141 3.27 7.99 -8.51
C ILE A 141 4.62 7.42 -8.08
N PRO A 142 4.83 7.05 -6.79
CA PRO A 142 6.06 6.39 -6.37
C PRO A 142 6.14 5.00 -7.01
N VAL A 143 7.28 4.68 -7.63
CA VAL A 143 7.49 3.41 -8.35
C VAL A 143 8.62 2.58 -7.77
N ASN A 144 9.43 3.14 -6.87
CA ASN A 144 10.57 2.48 -6.24
C ASN A 144 10.78 2.97 -4.80
N ARG A 145 11.80 2.42 -4.13
CA ARG A 145 12.15 2.80 -2.76
C ARG A 145 12.59 4.25 -2.63
N GLU A 146 13.33 4.74 -3.59
CA GLU A 146 13.86 6.11 -3.60
C GLU A 146 12.71 7.12 -3.63
N ASP A 147 11.70 6.89 -4.46
CA ASP A 147 10.48 7.71 -4.49
C ASP A 147 9.73 7.65 -3.17
N PHE A 148 9.60 6.45 -2.60
CA PHE A 148 8.97 6.27 -1.30
C PHE A 148 9.73 7.02 -0.21
N ALA A 149 11.06 6.86 -0.13
CA ALA A 149 11.90 7.51 0.87
C ALA A 149 11.86 9.04 0.73
N ARG A 150 11.97 9.55 -0.50
CA ARG A 150 11.87 10.98 -0.80
C ARG A 150 10.50 11.53 -0.39
N ASN A 151 9.41 10.89 -0.83
CA ASN A 151 8.06 11.34 -0.49
C ASN A 151 7.79 11.33 1.02
N LEU A 152 8.34 10.35 1.75
CA LEU A 152 8.25 10.30 3.20
C LEU A 152 9.03 11.46 3.84
N GLN A 153 10.24 11.73 3.36
CA GLN A 153 11.07 12.82 3.84
C GLN A 153 10.42 14.19 3.58
N ASP A 154 9.90 14.41 2.37
CA ASP A 154 9.20 15.63 1.97
C ASP A 154 7.92 15.83 2.81
N LEU A 155 7.20 14.76 3.08
CA LEU A 155 6.01 14.80 3.93
C LEU A 155 6.37 15.20 5.37
N LEU A 156 7.45 14.64 5.90
CA LEU A 156 7.91 14.93 7.26
C LEU A 156 8.52 16.34 7.38
N ASN A 157 9.22 16.84 6.37
CA ASN A 157 9.88 18.16 6.40
C ASN A 157 8.94 19.30 5.95
N GLY A 158 7.97 19.00 5.09
CA GLY A 158 7.12 19.99 4.43
C GLY A 158 5.97 20.59 5.28
N GLY A 159 5.94 20.31 6.58
CA GLY A 159 4.93 20.89 7.50
C GLY A 159 3.49 20.39 7.28
N ARG A 160 3.29 19.42 6.39
CA ARG A 160 1.96 18.84 6.11
C ARG A 160 1.39 18.02 7.26
N ILE A 161 2.24 17.57 8.18
CA ILE A 161 1.87 16.87 9.40
C ILE A 161 2.35 17.71 10.57
N SER A 162 1.42 18.14 11.42
CA SER A 162 1.74 18.96 12.57
C SER A 162 2.68 18.23 13.56
N PRO A 163 3.44 18.94 14.41
CA PRO A 163 4.26 18.32 15.44
C PRO A 163 3.48 17.40 16.37
N GLU A 164 2.26 17.78 16.75
CA GLU A 164 1.38 16.97 17.59
C GLU A 164 0.97 15.68 16.89
N SER A 165 0.64 15.76 15.59
CA SER A 165 0.28 14.60 14.80
C SER A 165 1.47 13.67 14.59
N ARG A 166 2.68 14.19 14.45
CA ARG A 166 3.91 13.38 14.41
C ARG A 166 4.10 12.61 15.71
N GLN A 167 3.92 13.26 16.84
CA GLN A 167 4.01 12.61 18.14
C GLN A 167 2.98 11.49 18.29
N LYS A 168 1.72 11.75 17.89
CA LYS A 168 0.64 10.75 17.92
C LYS A 168 0.90 9.56 16.98
N ASN A 169 1.59 9.77 15.87
CA ASN A 169 1.87 8.77 14.85
C ASN A 169 3.36 8.34 14.80
N ASN A 170 4.13 8.61 15.86
CA ASN A 170 5.57 8.36 15.90
C ASN A 170 5.92 6.90 15.59
N ARG A 171 5.12 5.94 16.05
CA ARG A 171 5.32 4.53 15.80
C ARG A 171 5.13 4.19 14.32
N LEU A 172 4.06 4.66 13.69
CA LEU A 172 3.83 4.47 12.26
C LEU A 172 4.96 5.10 11.44
N ILE A 173 5.37 6.32 11.79
CA ILE A 173 6.50 7.02 11.15
C ILE A 173 7.79 6.22 11.28
N SER A 174 8.08 5.70 12.48
CA SER A 174 9.28 4.88 12.72
C SER A 174 9.29 3.60 11.89
N ILE A 175 8.13 2.96 11.71
CA ILE A 175 7.99 1.76 10.87
C ILE A 175 8.27 2.13 9.39
N LEU A 176 7.69 3.23 8.90
CA LEU A 176 7.91 3.70 7.52
C LEU A 176 9.37 4.08 7.26
N LEU A 177 10.01 4.76 8.21
CA LEU A 177 11.45 5.10 8.14
C LEU A 177 12.34 3.85 8.14
N SER A 178 12.02 2.87 9.00
CA SER A 178 12.72 1.57 9.04
C SER A 178 12.56 0.83 7.71
N MET A 179 11.36 0.81 7.15
CA MET A 179 11.08 0.21 5.84
C MET A 179 11.88 0.90 4.73
N ALA A 180 11.90 2.23 4.72
CA ALA A 180 12.66 3.02 3.74
C ALA A 180 14.18 2.77 3.83
N LYS A 181 14.70 2.48 5.02
CA LYS A 181 16.13 2.24 5.26
C LYS A 181 16.54 0.80 4.92
N ASN A 182 15.72 -0.19 5.30
CA ASN A 182 16.15 -1.58 5.36
C ASN A 182 15.73 -2.42 4.16
N ILE A 183 14.80 -1.93 3.32
CA ILE A 183 14.43 -2.65 2.11
C ILE A 183 15.32 -2.19 0.96
N GLU A 184 15.94 -3.17 0.29
CA GLU A 184 16.80 -2.91 -0.87
C GLU A 184 16.04 -2.20 -2.01
N PRO A 185 16.66 -1.20 -2.67
CA PRO A 185 16.01 -0.43 -3.73
C PRO A 185 15.39 -1.27 -4.85
N SER A 186 16.16 -2.24 -5.35
CA SER A 186 15.73 -3.15 -6.41
C SER A 186 14.51 -4.01 -6.02
N SER A 187 14.38 -4.31 -4.74
CA SER A 187 13.37 -5.20 -4.19
C SER A 187 11.98 -4.57 -4.20
N MET A 188 11.88 -3.29 -3.87
CA MET A 188 10.61 -2.59 -3.80
C MET A 188 9.99 -2.37 -5.18
N LYS A 189 10.84 -2.19 -6.22
CA LYS A 189 10.42 -2.06 -7.61
C LYS A 189 9.68 -3.30 -8.13
N HIS A 190 10.04 -4.47 -7.63
CA HIS A 190 9.48 -5.75 -8.05
C HIS A 190 8.41 -6.29 -7.10
N TYR A 191 8.04 -5.51 -6.07
CA TYR A 191 6.95 -5.89 -5.20
C TYR A 191 5.65 -5.97 -6.00
N LYS A 192 5.27 -7.19 -6.27
CA LYS A 192 3.92 -7.51 -6.75
C LYS A 192 3.16 -7.95 -5.52
N GLY A 193 2.34 -7.07 -4.96
CA GLY A 193 1.44 -7.49 -3.91
C GLY A 193 0.75 -8.77 -4.36
N MET A 194 0.64 -9.80 -3.49
CA MET A 194 -0.12 -10.99 -3.80
C MET A 194 -1.57 -10.58 -3.99
N LEU A 195 -1.93 -10.25 -5.22
CA LEU A 195 -3.24 -9.76 -5.61
C LEU A 195 -4.04 -10.82 -6.38
N GLU A 196 -3.55 -12.05 -6.37
CA GLU A 196 -4.24 -13.19 -6.95
C GLU A 196 -4.79 -14.07 -5.81
N TYR A 197 -5.96 -13.69 -5.31
CA TYR A 197 -6.96 -14.59 -4.76
C TYR A 197 -8.34 -14.14 -5.25
#